data_ad445a4c12d8107b9b8de39ecd528a0c
#
_entry.id   ad445a4c12d8107b9b8de39ecd528a0c
#
_cell.length_a   1.000
_cell.length_b   1.000
_cell.length_c   1.000
_cell.angle_alpha   90.00
_cell.angle_beta   90.00
_cell.angle_gamma   90.00
#
_symmetry.space_group_name_H-M   'P 1'
#
loop_
_entity.id
_entity.type
_entity.pdbx_description
1 polymer ?
#
loop_
_entity_poly.entity_id
_entity_poly.type
_entity_poly.pdbx_seq_one_letter_code
_entity_poly.pdbx_strand_id
1 'polypeptide(L)'
;MEAKRLLLLLLLCLYVVSSLVIASPQTCPADLSTKCADSGEWEGEFFPGIPTVKYEGPTSKNPLSFKWYNAQEEILGKKMKDWMRFSVAFWHTFRGSGADPFGSATKNWPWEDGTNSLAMAKRRMRANFEFIKKLGVDLWCFHDRDIAPDAETLEETNKNLDEVVALAKKLQGTKIHPLWGTAQLFLHPRYMHGAATSSEVGVYAYAAAQVKKAMEATHYLGGENYVFWGGREGYQTLLNTDMERELDHMARFLEAAVAYKKKIGFNGTLLIEPKPQEPTKHQYDWDAATSANFLRKYGLIDEFKLNIECNHATLSGHSCHHELETARISGLLGNIDANTGDPQVGWDTDQFLTDISEATMVMLSVVRNGGLAPGGFNFDAKLRRESTDVEDLFIAHISGMDTLARGLRNVAKLIEDGSLTDLVRKRYQSFDTEIGTKIEAGKADFEMLEKKAMEWGEPRVPSAKQELAEMIFQSAL
;
A
#
# COMPACT_ATOMS: atom_id res chain seq x y z
N MET A 1 -49.90 36.22 3.50
CA MET A 1 -49.35 34.84 3.29
C MET A 1 -47.86 34.77 3.43
N GLU A 2 -47.11 35.80 3.09
CA GLU A 2 -45.64 35.82 3.18
C GLU A 2 -45.07 35.83 4.61
N ALA A 3 -45.69 36.56 5.54
CA ALA A 3 -45.24 36.63 6.94
C ALA A 3 -45.28 35.26 7.67
N LYS A 4 -46.26 34.39 7.33
CA LYS A 4 -46.31 33.01 7.90
C LYS A 4 -45.29 32.10 7.31
N ARG A 5 -44.81 32.28 6.06
CA ARG A 5 -43.73 31.52 5.45
C ARG A 5 -42.37 31.90 6.03
N LEU A 6 -42.16 33.20 6.31
CA LEU A 6 -40.93 33.68 6.92
C LEU A 6 -40.75 33.17 8.36
N LEU A 7 -41.86 33.12 9.12
CA LEU A 7 -41.87 32.62 10.50
C LEU A 7 -41.62 31.11 10.53
N LEU A 8 -42.13 30.36 9.56
CA LEU A 8 -41.89 28.90 9.45
C LEU A 8 -40.44 28.58 9.07
N LEU A 9 -39.82 29.37 8.18
CA LEU A 9 -38.41 29.26 7.82
C LEU A 9 -37.48 29.63 8.98
N LEU A 10 -37.79 30.64 9.76
CA LEU A 10 -37.07 31.01 10.98
C LEU A 10 -37.19 29.95 12.07
N LEU A 11 -38.35 29.32 12.23
CA LEU A 11 -38.53 28.21 13.18
C LEU A 11 -37.81 26.92 12.73
N LEU A 12 -37.74 26.64 11.42
CA LEU A 12 -36.91 25.52 10.90
C LEU A 12 -35.40 25.78 11.07
N CYS A 13 -34.93 27.01 10.85
CA CYS A 13 -33.55 27.36 11.12
C CYS A 13 -33.19 27.28 12.60
N LEU A 14 -34.08 27.66 13.50
CA LEU A 14 -33.89 27.53 14.95
C LEU A 14 -33.92 26.06 15.42
N TYR A 15 -34.66 25.19 14.74
CA TYR A 15 -34.67 23.74 15.05
C TYR A 15 -33.43 23.02 14.58
N VAL A 16 -32.79 23.47 13.48
CA VAL A 16 -31.51 22.92 12.98
C VAL A 16 -30.33 23.37 13.83
N VAL A 17 -30.41 24.58 14.44
CA VAL A 17 -29.31 25.08 15.31
C VAL A 17 -29.39 24.52 16.73
N SER A 18 -30.54 24.03 17.19
CA SER A 18 -30.68 23.43 18.54
C SER A 18 -30.39 21.93 18.58
N SER A 19 -30.05 21.29 17.44
CA SER A 19 -29.64 19.88 17.39
C SER A 19 -28.12 19.67 17.36
N LEU A 20 -27.35 20.70 17.63
CA LEU A 20 -25.95 20.54 18.05
C LEU A 20 -25.94 20.00 19.49
N VAL A 21 -26.22 18.72 19.61
CA VAL A 21 -25.87 17.95 20.83
C VAL A 21 -24.36 18.04 20.96
N ILE A 22 -23.92 18.88 21.89
CA ILE A 22 -22.56 18.78 22.43
C ILE A 22 -22.49 17.37 23.00
N ALA A 23 -21.83 16.46 22.28
CA ALA A 23 -21.49 15.16 22.82
C ALA A 23 -20.65 15.45 24.09
N SER A 24 -21.25 15.18 25.25
CA SER A 24 -20.48 15.11 26.48
C SER A 24 -19.35 14.13 26.29
N PRO A 25 -18.15 14.40 26.79
CA PRO A 25 -17.06 13.42 26.73
C PRO A 25 -17.58 12.15 27.39
N GLN A 26 -17.68 11.06 26.61
CA GLN A 26 -17.98 9.75 27.17
C GLN A 26 -16.83 9.41 28.09
N THR A 27 -17.14 9.38 29.37
CA THR A 27 -16.21 8.91 30.41
C THR A 27 -15.83 7.46 30.08
N CYS A 28 -14.54 7.21 30.05
CA CYS A 28 -13.96 5.87 30.01
C CYS A 28 -14.74 4.94 30.98
N PRO A 29 -15.02 3.69 30.65
CA PRO A 29 -15.65 2.75 31.59
C PRO A 29 -14.86 2.74 32.89
N ALA A 30 -15.54 2.86 34.02
CA ALA A 30 -14.95 3.04 35.35
C ALA A 30 -13.96 1.96 35.78
N ASP A 31 -13.96 0.81 35.07
CA ASP A 31 -13.09 -0.34 35.35
C ASP A 31 -11.69 -0.22 34.70
N LEU A 32 -11.52 0.69 33.72
CA LEU A 32 -10.23 0.94 33.04
C LEU A 32 -9.50 2.19 33.60
N SER A 33 -10.20 3.08 34.32
CA SER A 33 -9.64 4.35 34.78
C SER A 33 -8.60 4.23 35.92
N THR A 34 -8.53 3.08 36.59
CA THR A 34 -7.62 2.86 37.71
C THR A 34 -6.24 2.31 37.32
N LYS A 35 -5.99 2.03 36.05
CA LYS A 35 -4.69 1.50 35.56
C LYS A 35 -3.88 2.44 34.68
N CYS A 36 -4.34 3.64 34.46
CA CYS A 36 -3.56 4.69 33.78
C CYS A 36 -2.76 5.49 34.77
N ALA A 37 -1.66 4.95 35.25
CA ALA A 37 -0.67 5.74 35.96
C ALA A 37 0.14 6.59 34.95
N ASP A 38 0.55 7.78 35.35
CA ASP A 38 1.23 8.84 34.56
C ASP A 38 2.57 8.44 33.89
N SER A 39 3.00 7.18 34.02
CA SER A 39 4.24 6.64 33.45
C SER A 39 4.12 6.11 32.03
N GLY A 40 2.91 6.03 31.43
CA GLY A 40 2.67 5.41 30.11
C GLY A 40 2.97 3.92 30.05
N GLU A 41 3.13 3.25 31.18
CA GLU A 41 3.30 1.81 31.26
C GLU A 41 1.94 1.15 31.35
N TRP A 42 1.53 0.52 30.24
CA TRP A 42 0.36 -0.35 30.18
C TRP A 42 0.78 -1.76 30.58
N GLU A 43 0.16 -2.31 31.63
CA GLU A 43 0.45 -3.67 32.13
C GLU A 43 -0.55 -4.74 31.64
N GLY A 44 -1.55 -4.39 30.83
CA GLY A 44 -2.58 -5.31 30.32
C GLY A 44 -2.35 -5.77 28.87
N GLU A 45 -3.11 -6.79 28.45
CA GLU A 45 -3.22 -7.18 27.03
C GLU A 45 -4.28 -6.34 26.33
N PHE A 46 -4.04 -5.98 25.06
CA PHE A 46 -5.02 -5.32 24.18
C PHE A 46 -5.94 -6.32 23.48
N PHE A 47 -5.46 -7.55 23.32
CA PHE A 47 -6.18 -8.64 22.64
C PHE A 47 -6.33 -9.86 23.56
N PRO A 48 -6.97 -9.69 24.77
CA PRO A 48 -7.16 -10.78 25.70
C PRO A 48 -8.04 -11.86 25.07
N GLY A 49 -7.68 -13.13 25.29
CA GLY A 49 -8.41 -14.26 24.74
C GLY A 49 -8.09 -14.62 23.28
N ILE A 50 -7.38 -13.77 22.53
CA ILE A 50 -6.91 -14.11 21.18
C ILE A 50 -5.55 -14.81 21.27
N PRO A 51 -5.45 -16.09 20.85
CA PRO A 51 -4.19 -16.84 20.86
C PRO A 51 -3.29 -16.39 19.72
N THR A 52 -2.03 -16.82 19.76
CA THR A 52 -1.14 -16.72 18.57
C THR A 52 -1.74 -17.55 17.44
N VAL A 53 -1.91 -16.90 16.27
CA VAL A 53 -2.47 -17.51 15.06
C VAL A 53 -1.48 -18.55 14.52
N LYS A 54 -2.00 -19.74 14.18
CA LYS A 54 -1.21 -20.87 13.67
C LYS A 54 -1.85 -21.47 12.43
N TYR A 55 -1.04 -22.15 11.64
CA TYR A 55 -1.52 -22.96 10.53
C TYR A 55 -2.19 -24.23 11.08
N GLU A 56 -3.44 -24.44 10.70
CA GLU A 56 -4.25 -25.64 11.08
C GLU A 56 -4.72 -26.42 9.85
N GLY A 57 -4.52 -25.90 8.65
CA GLY A 57 -4.89 -26.53 7.40
C GLY A 57 -6.33 -26.28 6.95
N PRO A 58 -6.67 -26.68 5.69
CA PRO A 58 -7.90 -26.27 4.99
C PRO A 58 -9.21 -26.74 5.65
N THR A 59 -9.15 -27.79 6.48
CA THR A 59 -10.33 -28.34 7.15
C THR A 59 -10.67 -27.67 8.49
N SER A 60 -9.79 -26.80 8.99
CA SER A 60 -10.01 -26.10 10.26
C SER A 60 -11.27 -25.23 10.21
N LYS A 61 -12.04 -25.26 11.30
CA LYS A 61 -13.20 -24.39 11.54
C LYS A 61 -12.88 -23.20 12.42
N ASN A 62 -11.66 -23.11 12.93
CA ASN A 62 -11.20 -22.00 13.75
C ASN A 62 -11.00 -20.74 12.87
N PRO A 63 -11.76 -19.64 13.08
CA PRO A 63 -11.55 -18.40 12.30
C PRO A 63 -10.22 -17.72 12.59
N LEU A 64 -9.62 -17.97 13.76
CA LEU A 64 -8.33 -17.41 14.19
C LEU A 64 -7.16 -18.36 13.87
N SER A 65 -7.19 -19.04 12.75
CA SER A 65 -6.11 -19.92 12.26
C SER A 65 -5.88 -19.74 10.77
N PHE A 66 -4.64 -19.93 10.32
CA PHE A 66 -4.34 -20.02 8.89
C PHE A 66 -4.79 -21.38 8.34
N LYS A 67 -5.48 -21.34 7.22
CA LYS A 67 -5.92 -22.53 6.49
C LYS A 67 -5.05 -22.82 5.29
N TRP A 68 -4.40 -21.79 4.76
CA TRP A 68 -3.59 -21.88 3.56
C TRP A 68 -2.19 -21.31 3.74
N TYR A 69 -1.99 -20.29 4.58
CA TYR A 69 -0.68 -19.75 4.86
C TYR A 69 0.10 -20.66 5.82
N ASN A 70 1.06 -21.40 5.27
CA ASN A 70 2.01 -22.20 6.03
C ASN A 70 3.43 -21.66 5.83
N ALA A 71 3.90 -20.85 6.75
CA ALA A 71 5.13 -20.08 6.65
C ALA A 71 6.38 -20.92 6.31
N GLN A 72 6.43 -22.20 6.72
CA GLN A 72 7.57 -23.09 6.54
C GLN A 72 7.45 -24.01 5.32
N GLU A 73 6.30 -24.05 4.66
CA GLU A 73 6.10 -24.86 3.45
C GLU A 73 6.95 -24.34 2.31
N GLU A 74 7.65 -25.26 1.64
CA GLU A 74 8.43 -24.93 0.45
C GLU A 74 7.57 -25.03 -0.81
N ILE A 75 7.52 -23.95 -1.58
CA ILE A 75 6.83 -23.85 -2.86
C ILE A 75 7.80 -23.21 -3.86
N LEU A 76 7.98 -23.80 -5.02
CA LEU A 76 8.89 -23.31 -6.07
C LEU A 76 10.30 -22.97 -5.54
N GLY A 77 10.81 -23.81 -4.64
CA GLY A 77 12.18 -23.72 -4.11
C GLY A 77 12.42 -22.66 -3.03
N LYS A 78 11.38 -22.00 -2.52
CA LYS A 78 11.47 -21.07 -1.39
C LYS A 78 10.37 -21.35 -0.36
N LYS A 79 10.63 -20.99 0.89
CA LYS A 79 9.59 -21.03 1.93
C LYS A 79 8.48 -20.03 1.61
N MET A 80 7.26 -20.40 1.93
CA MET A 80 6.11 -19.52 1.69
C MET A 80 6.28 -18.15 2.35
N LYS A 81 6.82 -18.06 3.55
CA LYS A 81 7.09 -16.77 4.21
C LYS A 81 8.10 -15.89 3.44
N ASP A 82 9.01 -16.49 2.68
CA ASP A 82 10.03 -15.75 1.91
C ASP A 82 9.45 -15.23 0.58
N TRP A 83 8.41 -15.90 0.05
CA TRP A 83 7.58 -15.37 -1.03
C TRP A 83 6.66 -14.25 -0.58
N MET A 84 6.04 -14.41 0.61
CA MET A 84 4.93 -13.57 1.08
C MET A 84 5.36 -12.30 1.80
N ARG A 85 6.40 -12.35 2.65
CA ARG A 85 6.94 -11.18 3.40
C ARG A 85 5.84 -10.20 3.83
N PHE A 86 4.81 -10.72 4.54
CA PHE A 86 3.64 -9.95 4.98
C PHE A 86 3.98 -8.90 6.03
N SER A 87 3.38 -7.72 5.90
CA SER A 87 3.48 -6.64 6.88
C SER A 87 2.10 -6.08 7.27
N VAL A 88 2.04 -5.47 8.45
CA VAL A 88 0.86 -4.80 8.98
C VAL A 88 0.98 -3.29 8.76
N ALA A 89 -0.03 -2.68 8.16
CA ALA A 89 -0.15 -1.23 8.03
C ALA A 89 -0.62 -0.61 9.34
N PHE A 90 0.22 0.22 9.96
CA PHE A 90 -0.11 0.83 11.26
C PHE A 90 -1.35 1.72 11.21
N TRP A 91 -1.50 2.54 10.16
CA TRP A 91 -2.58 3.53 10.06
C TRP A 91 -3.96 2.89 9.97
N HIS A 92 -4.17 1.93 9.11
CA HIS A 92 -5.46 1.26 8.97
C HIS A 92 -5.80 0.38 10.17
N THR A 93 -4.81 -0.31 10.72
CA THR A 93 -5.02 -1.26 11.81
C THR A 93 -5.24 -0.54 13.15
N PHE A 94 -4.45 0.50 13.46
CA PHE A 94 -4.44 1.10 14.80
C PHE A 94 -5.04 2.52 14.86
N ARG A 95 -5.24 3.20 13.71
CA ARG A 95 -5.89 4.49 13.61
C ARG A 95 -7.24 4.46 12.85
N GLY A 96 -7.57 3.32 12.25
CA GLY A 96 -8.83 3.14 11.53
C GLY A 96 -10.02 3.21 12.47
N SER A 97 -10.77 4.31 12.42
CA SER A 97 -11.91 4.57 13.30
C SER A 97 -13.26 4.14 12.71
N GLY A 98 -13.29 3.76 11.43
CA GLY A 98 -14.52 3.52 10.69
C GLY A 98 -15.26 4.80 10.26
N ALA A 99 -14.67 5.98 10.46
CA ALA A 99 -15.18 7.22 9.88
C ALA A 99 -14.89 7.25 8.37
N ASP A 100 -15.80 7.90 7.63
CA ASP A 100 -15.68 8.19 6.21
C ASP A 100 -16.27 9.60 5.91
N PRO A 101 -16.21 10.11 4.68
CA PRO A 101 -16.78 11.41 4.35
C PRO A 101 -18.29 11.54 4.61
N PHE A 102 -19.00 10.44 4.82
CA PHE A 102 -20.45 10.38 4.97
C PHE A 102 -20.90 10.00 6.38
N GLY A 103 -19.97 9.58 7.26
CA GLY A 103 -20.34 9.12 8.58
C GLY A 103 -19.24 9.18 9.63
N SER A 104 -19.69 9.31 10.89
CA SER A 104 -18.81 9.34 12.07
C SER A 104 -18.13 7.99 12.31
N ALA A 105 -17.14 7.99 13.20
CA ALA A 105 -16.45 6.79 13.67
C ALA A 105 -17.43 5.75 14.26
N THR A 106 -17.20 4.48 13.95
CA THR A 106 -18.00 3.34 14.44
C THR A 106 -17.20 2.42 15.36
N LYS A 107 -15.87 2.55 15.40
CA LYS A 107 -14.98 1.63 16.13
C LYS A 107 -14.49 2.25 17.42
N ASN A 108 -14.58 1.47 18.49
CA ASN A 108 -14.09 1.82 19.82
C ASN A 108 -12.96 0.84 20.21
N TRP A 109 -11.75 1.17 19.80
CA TRP A 109 -10.61 0.31 20.03
C TRP A 109 -10.11 0.38 21.49
N PRO A 110 -9.67 -0.74 22.09
CA PRO A 110 -9.26 -0.77 23.50
C PRO A 110 -8.02 0.07 23.81
N TRP A 111 -7.23 0.43 22.79
CA TRP A 111 -6.07 1.31 22.94
C TRP A 111 -6.40 2.80 22.80
N GLU A 112 -7.61 3.17 22.34
CA GLU A 112 -8.00 4.55 22.10
C GLU A 112 -8.62 5.20 23.34
N ASP A 113 -8.28 6.48 23.57
CA ASP A 113 -8.86 7.34 24.62
C ASP A 113 -9.49 8.61 24.04
N GLY A 114 -9.55 8.73 22.71
CA GLY A 114 -10.06 9.90 22.01
C GLY A 114 -9.10 11.08 21.93
N THR A 115 -7.89 10.98 22.49
CA THR A 115 -6.86 12.01 22.39
C THR A 115 -5.87 11.71 21.27
N ASN A 116 -5.08 12.72 20.89
CA ASN A 116 -3.91 12.54 20.04
C ASN A 116 -2.62 12.83 20.82
N SER A 117 -2.59 12.42 22.09
CA SER A 117 -1.45 12.64 22.98
C SER A 117 -0.28 11.70 22.66
N LEU A 118 0.91 12.07 23.13
CA LEU A 118 2.09 11.22 23.07
C LEU A 118 1.90 9.90 23.87
N ALA A 119 1.19 9.96 25.00
CA ALA A 119 0.82 8.77 25.77
C ALA A 119 -0.06 7.82 24.97
N MET A 120 -1.03 8.35 24.22
CA MET A 120 -1.88 7.58 23.31
C MET A 120 -1.07 6.96 22.17
N ALA A 121 -0.16 7.70 21.55
CA ALA A 121 0.74 7.20 20.51
C ALA A 121 1.57 5.99 21.01
N LYS A 122 2.13 6.09 22.22
CA LYS A 122 2.85 4.98 22.87
C LYS A 122 1.96 3.78 23.15
N ARG A 123 0.71 4.00 23.51
CA ARG A 123 -0.27 2.94 23.76
C ARG A 123 -0.63 2.20 22.46
N ARG A 124 -0.88 2.92 21.36
CA ARG A 124 -1.10 2.32 20.01
C ARG A 124 0.13 1.51 19.58
N MET A 125 1.33 2.02 19.82
CA MET A 125 2.56 1.30 19.48
C MET A 125 2.69 -0.03 20.23
N ARG A 126 2.28 -0.10 21.51
CA ARG A 126 2.23 -1.37 22.27
C ARG A 126 1.21 -2.34 21.70
N ALA A 127 0.01 -1.85 21.35
CA ALA A 127 -1.01 -2.66 20.69
C ALA A 127 -0.54 -3.23 19.35
N ASN A 128 0.16 -2.42 18.55
CA ASN A 128 0.76 -2.86 17.28
C ASN A 128 1.67 -4.08 17.48
N PHE A 129 2.61 -4.02 18.41
CA PHE A 129 3.54 -5.13 18.60
C PHE A 129 2.91 -6.36 19.27
N GLU A 130 1.85 -6.21 20.07
CA GLU A 130 1.07 -7.33 20.54
C GLU A 130 0.34 -8.03 19.39
N PHE A 131 -0.31 -7.23 18.52
CA PHE A 131 -1.01 -7.73 17.33
C PHE A 131 -0.08 -8.49 16.38
N ILE A 132 1.04 -7.86 15.98
CA ILE A 132 2.03 -8.46 15.09
C ILE A 132 2.53 -9.82 15.61
N LYS A 133 2.84 -9.90 16.91
CA LYS A 133 3.31 -11.14 17.54
C LYS A 133 2.23 -12.21 17.57
N LYS A 134 0.97 -11.84 17.84
CA LYS A 134 -0.16 -12.78 17.84
C LYS A 134 -0.52 -13.23 16.42
N LEU A 135 -0.47 -12.33 15.43
CA LEU A 135 -0.67 -12.66 14.01
C LEU A 135 0.46 -13.53 13.45
N GLY A 136 1.67 -13.42 14.00
CA GLY A 136 2.81 -14.25 13.58
C GLY A 136 3.53 -13.72 12.35
N VAL A 137 3.51 -12.40 12.10
CA VAL A 137 4.31 -11.73 11.07
C VAL A 137 5.49 -10.99 11.67
N ASP A 138 6.49 -10.67 10.86
CA ASP A 138 7.74 -10.06 11.31
C ASP A 138 7.92 -8.62 10.80
N LEU A 139 7.00 -8.13 9.96
CA LEU A 139 7.12 -6.84 9.28
C LEU A 139 5.92 -5.94 9.57
N TRP A 140 6.16 -4.63 9.52
CA TRP A 140 5.13 -3.60 9.66
C TRP A 140 5.48 -2.36 8.85
N CYS A 141 4.50 -1.50 8.56
CA CYS A 141 4.68 -0.24 7.84
C CYS A 141 4.09 0.92 8.61
N PHE A 142 4.65 2.12 8.44
CA PHE A 142 4.18 3.30 9.15
C PHE A 142 4.40 4.61 8.38
N HIS A 143 3.50 5.57 8.63
CA HIS A 143 3.77 6.99 8.43
C HIS A 143 4.21 7.64 9.75
N ASP A 144 5.11 8.57 9.68
CA ASP A 144 5.65 9.26 10.87
C ASP A 144 4.57 9.89 11.76
N ARG A 145 3.54 10.51 11.13
CA ARG A 145 2.46 11.20 11.87
C ARG A 145 1.35 10.28 12.34
N ASP A 146 1.29 9.06 11.87
CA ASP A 146 0.38 8.05 12.42
C ASP A 146 0.91 7.44 13.70
N ILE A 147 2.22 7.32 13.82
CA ILE A 147 2.86 6.75 15.01
C ILE A 147 3.14 7.79 16.11
N ALA A 148 3.31 9.08 15.75
CA ALA A 148 3.58 10.14 16.71
C ALA A 148 2.81 11.43 16.37
N PRO A 149 2.27 12.17 17.37
CA PRO A 149 1.51 13.38 17.11
C PRO A 149 2.41 14.55 16.66
N ASP A 150 1.86 15.44 15.81
CA ASP A 150 2.40 16.78 15.60
C ASP A 150 2.35 17.59 16.90
N ALA A 151 3.24 18.57 17.01
CA ALA A 151 3.29 19.59 18.04
C ALA A 151 3.30 20.99 17.39
N GLU A 152 3.42 22.05 18.19
CA GLU A 152 3.43 23.42 17.68
C GLU A 152 4.67 23.74 16.85
N THR A 153 5.80 23.12 17.18
CA THR A 153 7.07 23.31 16.47
C THR A 153 7.55 22.02 15.83
N LEU A 154 8.36 22.13 14.76
CA LEU A 154 9.01 20.97 14.14
C LEU A 154 9.96 20.26 15.12
N GLU A 155 10.61 21.00 16.00
CA GLU A 155 11.53 20.44 17.00
C GLU A 155 10.77 19.55 18.00
N GLU A 156 9.67 20.02 18.55
CA GLU A 156 8.81 19.24 19.46
C GLU A 156 8.18 18.05 18.76
N THR A 157 7.73 18.22 17.53
CA THR A 157 7.20 17.15 16.69
C THR A 157 8.25 16.04 16.48
N ASN A 158 9.49 16.42 16.16
CA ASN A 158 10.58 15.47 16.01
C ASN A 158 10.91 14.76 17.33
N LYS A 159 10.85 15.46 18.47
CA LYS A 159 11.03 14.86 19.79
C LYS A 159 9.94 13.82 20.09
N ASN A 160 8.67 14.14 19.81
CA ASN A 160 7.58 13.18 19.94
C ASN A 160 7.83 11.90 19.12
N LEU A 161 8.27 12.07 17.87
CA LEU A 161 8.62 10.94 17.00
C LEU A 161 9.78 10.12 17.57
N ASP A 162 10.84 10.78 18.06
CA ASP A 162 12.00 10.10 18.67
C ASP A 162 11.59 9.24 19.87
N GLU A 163 10.69 9.73 20.71
CA GLU A 163 10.21 8.98 21.88
C GLU A 163 9.40 7.73 21.47
N VAL A 164 8.54 7.85 20.46
CA VAL A 164 7.75 6.70 19.98
C VAL A 164 8.63 5.70 19.23
N VAL A 165 9.58 6.17 18.42
CA VAL A 165 10.55 5.35 17.69
C VAL A 165 11.47 4.59 18.65
N ALA A 166 11.92 5.22 19.73
CA ALA A 166 12.70 4.53 20.79
C ALA A 166 11.88 3.40 21.45
N LEU A 167 10.59 3.65 21.73
CA LEU A 167 9.69 2.62 22.24
C LEU A 167 9.50 1.50 21.22
N ALA A 168 9.25 1.81 19.94
CA ALA A 168 9.11 0.83 18.88
C ALA A 168 10.35 -0.06 18.77
N LYS A 169 11.56 0.55 18.80
CA LYS A 169 12.84 -0.19 18.80
C LYS A 169 12.96 -1.20 19.93
N LYS A 170 12.51 -0.81 21.14
CA LYS A 170 12.48 -1.72 22.29
C LYS A 170 11.49 -2.87 22.10
N LEU A 171 10.29 -2.58 21.59
CA LEU A 171 9.18 -3.55 21.47
C LEU A 171 9.37 -4.55 20.33
N GLN A 172 9.98 -4.13 19.21
CA GLN A 172 10.23 -4.99 18.05
C GLN A 172 11.30 -6.08 18.32
N GLY A 173 12.19 -5.86 19.28
CA GLY A 173 13.28 -6.78 19.57
C GLY A 173 14.24 -6.93 18.38
N THR A 174 14.66 -8.16 18.09
CA THR A 174 15.64 -8.46 17.02
C THR A 174 15.01 -9.02 15.75
N LYS A 175 13.74 -9.39 15.78
CA LYS A 175 13.09 -10.11 14.67
C LYS A 175 12.14 -9.23 13.86
N ILE A 176 11.34 -8.43 14.56
CA ILE A 176 10.35 -7.56 13.92
C ILE A 176 11.05 -6.27 13.50
N HIS A 177 10.74 -5.76 12.30
CA HIS A 177 11.26 -4.49 11.80
C HIS A 177 10.33 -3.91 10.72
N PRO A 178 10.47 -2.63 10.35
CA PRO A 178 9.65 -2.07 9.30
C PRO A 178 9.96 -2.69 7.93
N LEU A 179 8.92 -3.09 7.18
CA LEU A 179 9.06 -3.34 5.75
C LEU A 179 9.38 -2.01 5.05
N TRP A 180 8.65 -0.96 5.42
CA TRP A 180 8.94 0.40 5.03
C TRP A 180 8.39 1.43 6.02
N GLY A 181 8.96 2.62 6.00
CA GLY A 181 8.45 3.81 6.66
C GLY A 181 8.31 4.95 5.67
N THR A 182 7.55 5.98 6.02
CA THR A 182 7.36 7.17 5.19
C THR A 182 6.98 8.40 6.00
N ALA A 183 7.07 9.58 5.39
CA ALA A 183 6.52 10.83 5.89
C ALA A 183 5.10 11.04 5.38
N GLN A 184 4.16 11.35 6.26
CA GLN A 184 2.79 11.71 5.91
C GLN A 184 2.74 13.16 5.39
N LEU A 185 2.76 13.34 4.07
CA LEU A 185 2.83 14.64 3.40
C LEU A 185 1.49 15.05 2.76
N PHE A 186 0.35 14.70 3.39
CA PHE A 186 -0.96 14.89 2.77
C PHE A 186 -2.09 15.32 3.72
N LEU A 187 -2.12 14.91 4.99
CA LEU A 187 -3.22 15.22 5.90
C LEU A 187 -3.17 16.64 6.45
N HIS A 188 -1.99 17.12 6.81
CA HIS A 188 -1.86 18.45 7.41
C HIS A 188 -2.24 19.55 6.39
N PRO A 189 -2.99 20.60 6.77
CA PRO A 189 -3.41 21.67 5.85
C PRO A 189 -2.29 22.35 5.08
N ARG A 190 -1.03 22.35 5.60
CA ARG A 190 0.12 22.89 4.88
C ARG A 190 0.36 22.22 3.54
N TYR A 191 -0.05 20.96 3.40
CA TYR A 191 0.11 20.15 2.17
C TYR A 191 -1.11 20.19 1.25
N MET A 192 -2.04 21.15 1.42
CA MET A 192 -3.30 21.18 0.69
C MET A 192 -3.14 21.18 -0.85
N HIS A 193 -2.00 21.63 -1.36
CA HIS A 193 -1.68 21.61 -2.80
C HIS A 193 -0.25 21.11 -3.06
N GLY A 194 0.12 20.03 -2.41
CA GLY A 194 1.41 19.38 -2.60
C GLY A 194 2.43 19.64 -1.50
N ALA A 195 3.44 18.85 -1.46
CA ALA A 195 4.62 18.98 -0.60
C ALA A 195 5.85 19.27 -1.47
N ALA A 196 6.33 18.28 -2.23
CA ALA A 196 7.43 18.44 -3.19
C ALA A 196 7.05 19.31 -4.40
N THR A 197 5.76 19.32 -4.76
CA THR A 197 5.22 20.13 -5.86
C THR A 197 4.56 21.43 -5.40
N SER A 198 4.61 21.73 -4.09
CA SER A 198 4.00 22.95 -3.56
C SER A 198 4.57 24.20 -4.23
N SER A 199 3.70 25.17 -4.53
CA SER A 199 4.07 26.50 -5.00
C SER A 199 4.77 27.35 -3.92
N GLU A 200 4.74 26.89 -2.65
CA GLU A 200 5.30 27.60 -1.49
C GLU A 200 6.62 26.97 -1.05
N VAL A 201 7.72 27.71 -1.20
CA VAL A 201 9.06 27.25 -0.82
C VAL A 201 9.17 26.84 0.65
N GLY A 202 8.41 27.48 1.54
CA GLY A 202 8.36 27.11 2.96
C GLY A 202 7.75 25.73 3.19
N VAL A 203 6.74 25.35 2.43
CA VAL A 203 6.11 24.01 2.45
C VAL A 203 7.08 22.95 1.93
N TYR A 204 7.73 23.22 0.79
CA TYR A 204 8.78 22.34 0.25
C TYR A 204 9.89 22.06 1.27
N ALA A 205 10.41 23.12 1.92
CA ALA A 205 11.46 22.99 2.92
C ALA A 205 11.00 22.20 4.15
N TYR A 206 9.76 22.42 4.61
CA TYR A 206 9.18 21.67 5.72
C TYR A 206 9.00 20.19 5.38
N ALA A 207 8.49 19.90 4.18
CA ALA A 207 8.34 18.53 3.66
C ALA A 207 9.70 17.81 3.60
N ALA A 208 10.74 18.48 3.10
CA ALA A 208 12.09 17.92 3.06
C ALA A 208 12.62 17.60 4.47
N ALA A 209 12.38 18.48 5.44
CA ALA A 209 12.76 18.23 6.84
C ALA A 209 11.99 17.03 7.44
N GLN A 210 10.72 16.90 7.12
CA GLN A 210 9.88 15.78 7.57
C GLN A 210 10.33 14.44 6.93
N VAL A 211 10.59 14.40 5.61
CA VAL A 211 11.14 13.22 4.92
C VAL A 211 12.48 12.82 5.50
N LYS A 212 13.38 13.80 5.72
CA LYS A 212 14.67 13.58 6.38
C LYS A 212 14.48 12.83 7.70
N LYS A 213 13.62 13.33 8.58
CA LYS A 213 13.38 12.76 9.90
C LYS A 213 12.72 11.37 9.84
N ALA A 214 11.74 11.18 8.96
CA ALA A 214 11.08 9.88 8.76
C ALA A 214 12.05 8.83 8.20
N MET A 215 12.95 9.22 7.31
CA MET A 215 14.00 8.33 6.77
C MET A 215 15.01 7.92 7.85
N GLU A 216 15.42 8.85 8.72
CA GLU A 216 16.25 8.56 9.89
C GLU A 216 15.58 7.57 10.85
N ALA A 217 14.29 7.77 11.13
CA ALA A 217 13.50 6.87 11.96
C ALA A 217 13.39 5.46 11.34
N THR A 218 13.12 5.39 10.03
CA THR A 218 13.06 4.13 9.28
C THR A 218 14.39 3.39 9.34
N HIS A 219 15.50 4.09 9.09
CA HIS A 219 16.85 3.53 9.17
C HIS A 219 17.18 3.04 10.59
N TYR A 220 16.90 3.83 11.62
CA TYR A 220 17.14 3.46 13.02
C TYR A 220 16.37 2.22 13.45
N LEU A 221 15.14 2.06 12.97
CA LEU A 221 14.31 0.87 13.23
C LEU A 221 14.76 -0.36 12.44
N GLY A 222 15.65 -0.21 11.45
CA GLY A 222 16.10 -1.30 10.58
C GLY A 222 15.14 -1.57 9.43
N GLY A 223 14.43 -0.54 8.98
CA GLY A 223 13.52 -0.63 7.84
C GLY A 223 14.24 -1.01 6.55
N GLU A 224 13.58 -1.80 5.72
CA GLU A 224 14.16 -2.33 4.48
C GLU A 224 13.88 -1.44 3.25
N ASN A 225 12.84 -0.60 3.33
CA ASN A 225 12.42 0.28 2.24
C ASN A 225 11.91 1.62 2.80
N TYR A 226 11.76 2.60 1.90
CA TYR A 226 11.12 3.89 2.19
C TYR A 226 10.17 4.26 1.05
N VAL A 227 8.90 4.55 1.35
CA VAL A 227 7.87 4.85 0.35
C VAL A 227 7.68 6.36 0.17
N PHE A 228 7.43 6.79 -1.05
CA PHE A 228 6.92 8.09 -1.42
C PHE A 228 5.54 7.90 -2.06
N TRP A 229 4.49 8.25 -1.32
CA TRP A 229 3.14 8.35 -1.84
C TRP A 229 2.76 9.81 -2.09
N GLY A 230 2.45 10.13 -3.34
CA GLY A 230 2.24 11.49 -3.82
C GLY A 230 0.78 11.97 -3.79
N GLY A 231 0.01 11.66 -2.75
CA GLY A 231 -1.42 11.93 -2.71
C GLY A 231 -1.86 13.37 -2.92
N ARG A 232 -0.98 14.35 -2.63
CA ARG A 232 -1.20 15.78 -2.91
C ARG A 232 -0.31 16.32 -4.03
N GLU A 233 0.57 15.50 -4.59
CA GLU A 233 1.46 15.88 -5.70
C GLU A 233 0.68 15.78 -7.02
N GLY A 234 0.13 16.92 -7.47
CA GLY A 234 -0.73 16.97 -8.64
C GLY A 234 -1.55 18.25 -8.69
N TYR A 235 -2.59 18.29 -9.49
CA TYR A 235 -3.36 19.51 -9.73
C TYR A 235 -4.89 19.28 -9.76
N GLN A 236 -5.63 20.34 -9.49
CA GLN A 236 -7.08 20.39 -9.66
C GLN A 236 -7.45 20.93 -11.05
N THR A 237 -6.68 21.89 -11.57
CA THR A 237 -6.82 22.48 -12.91
C THR A 237 -5.47 22.97 -13.42
N LEU A 238 -5.25 22.84 -14.72
CA LEU A 238 -4.04 23.38 -15.37
C LEU A 238 -4.10 24.91 -15.60
N LEU A 239 -5.23 25.57 -15.26
CA LEU A 239 -5.35 27.01 -15.44
C LEU A 239 -4.45 27.83 -14.50
N ASN A 240 -4.06 27.28 -13.37
CA ASN A 240 -3.23 27.91 -12.35
C ASN A 240 -2.02 27.07 -11.96
N THR A 241 -1.66 26.05 -12.76
CA THR A 241 -0.60 25.09 -12.46
C THR A 241 0.48 25.16 -13.53
N ASP A 242 1.72 25.41 -13.11
CA ASP A 242 2.91 25.23 -13.92
C ASP A 242 3.43 23.80 -13.75
N MET A 243 2.85 22.87 -14.52
CA MET A 243 3.10 21.44 -14.41
C MET A 243 4.57 21.08 -14.65
N GLU A 244 5.26 21.75 -15.57
CA GLU A 244 6.67 21.48 -15.84
C GLU A 244 7.54 21.82 -14.62
N ARG A 245 7.30 22.98 -14.04
CA ARG A 245 8.00 23.43 -12.84
C ARG A 245 7.74 22.54 -11.62
N GLU A 246 6.50 22.11 -11.44
CA GLU A 246 6.14 21.21 -10.33
C GLU A 246 6.81 19.84 -10.48
N LEU A 247 6.85 19.28 -11.69
CA LEU A 247 7.56 18.02 -11.95
C LEU A 247 9.07 18.15 -11.76
N ASP A 248 9.66 19.29 -12.16
CA ASP A 248 11.08 19.59 -11.91
C ASP A 248 11.36 19.68 -10.39
N HIS A 249 10.47 20.33 -9.62
CA HIS A 249 10.59 20.40 -8.15
C HIS A 249 10.50 19.01 -7.52
N MET A 250 9.54 18.18 -7.95
CA MET A 250 9.41 16.81 -7.49
C MET A 250 10.68 16.00 -7.76
N ALA A 251 11.26 16.13 -8.96
CA ALA A 251 12.50 15.44 -9.29
C ALA A 251 13.66 15.88 -8.39
N ARG A 252 13.83 17.20 -8.17
CA ARG A 252 14.84 17.74 -7.24
C ARG A 252 14.65 17.24 -5.81
N PHE A 253 13.41 17.11 -5.36
CA PHE A 253 13.08 16.59 -4.04
C PHE A 253 13.53 15.12 -3.90
N LEU A 254 13.23 14.30 -4.91
CA LEU A 254 13.62 12.89 -4.94
C LEU A 254 15.15 12.71 -5.09
N GLU A 255 15.83 13.53 -5.90
CA GLU A 255 17.29 13.58 -5.96
C GLU A 255 17.91 13.88 -4.58
N ALA A 256 17.34 14.86 -3.86
CA ALA A 256 17.79 15.20 -2.51
C ALA A 256 17.57 14.04 -1.52
N ALA A 257 16.46 13.32 -1.64
CA ALA A 257 16.18 12.14 -0.82
C ALA A 257 17.19 11.00 -1.11
N VAL A 258 17.53 10.76 -2.37
CA VAL A 258 18.58 9.80 -2.77
C VAL A 258 19.95 10.18 -2.16
N ALA A 259 20.31 11.46 -2.28
CA ALA A 259 21.57 11.96 -1.71
C ALA A 259 21.60 11.82 -0.18
N TYR A 260 20.46 12.11 0.48
CA TYR A 260 20.36 11.99 1.93
C TYR A 260 20.41 10.54 2.42
N LYS A 261 19.70 9.62 1.74
CA LYS A 261 19.77 8.19 1.96
C LYS A 261 21.23 7.69 1.98
N LYS A 262 22.01 8.07 0.95
CA LYS A 262 23.44 7.71 0.82
C LYS A 262 24.26 8.32 1.97
N LYS A 263 23.97 9.57 2.34
CA LYS A 263 24.68 10.29 3.42
C LYS A 263 24.53 9.61 4.79
N ILE A 264 23.34 9.11 5.12
CA ILE A 264 23.08 8.43 6.41
C ILE A 264 23.41 6.93 6.41
N GLY A 265 23.84 6.38 5.27
CA GLY A 265 24.11 4.94 5.13
C GLY A 265 22.85 4.07 5.15
N PHE A 266 21.69 4.61 4.80
CA PHE A 266 20.47 3.84 4.67
C PHE A 266 20.50 3.02 3.37
N ASN A 267 20.58 1.69 3.47
CA ASN A 267 20.65 0.78 2.33
C ASN A 267 19.28 0.35 1.79
N GLY A 268 18.18 0.79 2.42
CA GLY A 268 16.82 0.43 2.01
C GLY A 268 16.47 0.92 0.60
N THR A 269 15.51 0.27 -0.04
CA THR A 269 15.03 0.68 -1.37
C THR A 269 14.09 1.89 -1.24
N LEU A 270 14.23 2.87 -2.13
CA LEU A 270 13.24 3.95 -2.27
C LEU A 270 12.14 3.48 -3.22
N LEU A 271 10.90 3.69 -2.83
CA LEU A 271 9.72 3.26 -3.57
C LEU A 271 8.83 4.45 -3.89
N ILE A 272 8.33 4.54 -5.11
CA ILE A 272 7.21 5.42 -5.47
C ILE A 272 5.95 4.57 -5.52
N GLU A 273 4.88 5.09 -4.97
CA GLU A 273 3.57 4.47 -4.95
C GLU A 273 2.61 5.24 -5.86
N PRO A 274 2.35 4.72 -7.07
CA PRO A 274 1.48 5.36 -8.02
C PRO A 274 0.02 5.38 -7.55
N LYS A 275 -0.65 6.51 -7.79
CA LYS A 275 -2.09 6.67 -7.63
C LYS A 275 -2.60 7.73 -8.62
N PRO A 276 -3.70 7.50 -9.36
CA PRO A 276 -4.14 8.46 -10.38
C PRO A 276 -4.84 9.68 -9.82
N GLN A 277 -5.58 9.50 -8.74
CA GLN A 277 -6.49 10.51 -8.15
C GLN A 277 -6.79 10.17 -6.70
N GLU A 278 -7.49 11.08 -6.01
CA GLU A 278 -7.88 10.95 -4.60
C GLU A 278 -6.67 10.91 -3.65
N PRO A 279 -6.46 12.01 -2.92
CA PRO A 279 -7.34 13.18 -2.76
C PRO A 279 -7.20 14.26 -3.85
N THR A 280 -6.13 14.28 -4.62
CA THR A 280 -5.93 15.24 -5.70
C THR A 280 -6.67 14.78 -6.95
N LYS A 281 -7.26 15.70 -7.70
CA LYS A 281 -8.05 15.37 -8.90
C LYS A 281 -7.22 14.66 -9.97
N HIS A 282 -5.95 15.05 -10.12
CA HIS A 282 -4.99 14.45 -11.03
C HIS A 282 -3.62 14.42 -10.36
N GLN A 283 -3.15 13.23 -9.99
CA GLN A 283 -1.81 13.03 -9.42
C GLN A 283 -0.78 12.84 -10.54
N TYR A 284 0.49 13.24 -10.28
CA TYR A 284 1.55 13.15 -11.27
C TYR A 284 2.05 11.72 -11.50
N ASP A 285 2.01 10.90 -10.48
CA ASP A 285 2.39 9.49 -10.48
C ASP A 285 1.19 8.56 -10.80
N TRP A 286 0.48 8.86 -11.88
CA TRP A 286 -0.80 8.28 -12.27
C TRP A 286 -0.85 6.74 -12.23
N ASP A 287 0.17 6.07 -12.77
CA ASP A 287 0.30 4.62 -12.89
C ASP A 287 1.77 4.20 -12.98
N ALA A 288 2.04 2.92 -13.08
CA ALA A 288 3.39 2.36 -13.20
C ALA A 288 4.13 2.88 -14.45
N ALA A 289 3.45 3.01 -15.58
CA ALA A 289 4.05 3.48 -16.83
C ALA A 289 4.42 4.96 -16.75
N THR A 290 3.54 5.80 -16.18
CA THR A 290 3.78 7.24 -15.98
C THR A 290 4.94 7.45 -15.00
N SER A 291 4.95 6.72 -13.88
CA SER A 291 6.03 6.77 -12.89
C SER A 291 7.37 6.34 -13.48
N ALA A 292 7.39 5.25 -14.27
CA ALA A 292 8.59 4.80 -14.96
C ALA A 292 9.12 5.85 -15.96
N ASN A 293 8.21 6.53 -16.70
CA ASN A 293 8.58 7.60 -17.63
C ASN A 293 9.17 8.80 -16.89
N PHE A 294 8.55 9.22 -15.76
CA PHE A 294 9.09 10.27 -14.91
C PHE A 294 10.51 9.94 -14.42
N LEU A 295 10.69 8.75 -13.87
CA LEU A 295 12.01 8.31 -13.38
C LEU A 295 13.07 8.28 -14.47
N ARG A 296 12.72 7.87 -15.71
CA ARG A 296 13.63 7.90 -16.86
C ARG A 296 13.97 9.34 -17.29
N LYS A 297 12.95 10.22 -17.38
CA LYS A 297 13.14 11.62 -17.77
C LYS A 297 14.17 12.34 -16.88
N TYR A 298 14.14 12.06 -15.58
CA TYR A 298 15.00 12.73 -14.60
C TYR A 298 16.21 11.90 -14.17
N GLY A 299 16.48 10.75 -14.79
CA GLY A 299 17.67 9.93 -14.50
C GLY A 299 17.61 9.23 -13.13
N LEU A 300 16.43 8.99 -12.60
CA LEU A 300 16.18 8.37 -11.29
C LEU A 300 15.82 6.89 -11.37
N ILE A 301 15.77 6.32 -12.57
CA ILE A 301 15.25 4.96 -12.82
C ILE A 301 15.99 3.86 -12.03
N ASP A 302 17.28 4.06 -11.79
CA ASP A 302 18.12 3.08 -11.07
C ASP A 302 18.11 3.28 -9.54
N GLU A 303 17.54 4.38 -9.05
CA GLU A 303 17.52 4.72 -7.62
C GLU A 303 16.17 4.31 -6.94
N PHE A 304 15.14 4.06 -7.73
CA PHE A 304 13.79 3.79 -7.25
C PHE A 304 13.24 2.46 -7.77
N LYS A 305 12.30 1.91 -7.01
CA LYS A 305 11.34 0.90 -7.45
C LYS A 305 9.92 1.43 -7.24
N LEU A 306 8.92 0.60 -7.53
CA LEU A 306 7.51 0.94 -7.33
C LEU A 306 6.92 0.08 -6.20
N ASN A 307 6.06 0.69 -5.43
CA ASN A 307 5.10 0.06 -4.54
C ASN A 307 3.76 0.05 -5.27
N ILE A 308 3.31 -1.10 -5.75
CA ILE A 308 2.07 -1.19 -6.52
C ILE A 308 0.93 -1.53 -5.57
N GLU A 309 -0.05 -0.64 -5.51
CA GLU A 309 -1.29 -0.88 -4.81
C GLU A 309 -2.39 -1.32 -5.77
N CYS A 310 -3.05 -2.44 -5.46
CA CYS A 310 -4.04 -3.02 -6.37
C CYS A 310 -5.30 -2.15 -6.51
N ASN A 311 -5.75 -1.48 -5.43
CA ASN A 311 -6.88 -0.55 -5.55
C ASN A 311 -6.52 0.69 -6.38
N HIS A 312 -5.29 1.21 -6.28
CA HIS A 312 -4.82 2.31 -7.12
C HIS A 312 -4.77 1.92 -8.60
N ALA A 313 -4.40 0.68 -8.93
CA ALA A 313 -4.50 0.17 -10.29
C ALA A 313 -5.94 0.26 -10.81
N THR A 314 -6.91 -0.18 -10.01
CA THR A 314 -8.34 -0.09 -10.33
C THR A 314 -8.78 1.35 -10.60
N LEU A 315 -8.35 2.30 -9.79
CA LEU A 315 -8.65 3.73 -9.98
C LEU A 315 -8.02 4.30 -11.26
N SER A 316 -6.87 3.78 -11.70
CA SER A 316 -6.24 4.20 -12.96
C SER A 316 -6.87 3.56 -14.21
N GLY A 317 -7.87 2.69 -14.02
CA GLY A 317 -8.54 1.97 -15.11
C GLY A 317 -7.82 0.70 -15.54
N HIS A 318 -6.89 0.20 -14.73
CA HIS A 318 -6.11 -1.01 -14.97
C HIS A 318 -6.50 -2.15 -14.02
N SER A 319 -6.18 -3.38 -14.39
CA SER A 319 -6.14 -4.47 -13.42
C SER A 319 -4.84 -4.40 -12.59
N CYS A 320 -4.86 -4.94 -11.38
CA CYS A 320 -3.63 -5.06 -10.58
C CYS A 320 -2.55 -5.85 -11.34
N HIS A 321 -2.94 -6.91 -12.05
CA HIS A 321 -2.01 -7.71 -12.87
C HIS A 321 -1.32 -6.88 -13.96
N HIS A 322 -2.04 -5.93 -14.62
CA HIS A 322 -1.44 -5.02 -15.62
C HIS A 322 -0.34 -4.15 -14.99
N GLU A 323 -0.64 -3.52 -13.86
CA GLU A 323 0.31 -2.64 -13.17
C GLU A 323 1.54 -3.40 -12.67
N LEU A 324 1.33 -4.59 -12.11
CA LEU A 324 2.42 -5.46 -11.66
C LEU A 324 3.33 -5.92 -12.81
N GLU A 325 2.74 -6.34 -13.95
CA GLU A 325 3.54 -6.73 -15.12
C GLU A 325 4.26 -5.54 -15.74
N THR A 326 3.62 -4.35 -15.79
CA THR A 326 4.24 -3.10 -16.26
C THR A 326 5.44 -2.71 -15.39
N ALA A 327 5.29 -2.77 -14.07
CA ALA A 327 6.39 -2.54 -13.13
C ALA A 327 7.49 -3.59 -13.27
N ARG A 328 7.12 -4.88 -13.37
CA ARG A 328 8.06 -6.00 -13.52
C ARG A 328 8.92 -5.90 -14.77
N ILE A 329 8.32 -5.72 -15.95
CA ILE A 329 9.07 -5.64 -17.22
C ILE A 329 9.92 -4.38 -17.31
N SER A 330 9.57 -3.33 -16.55
CA SER A 330 10.39 -2.12 -16.39
C SER A 330 11.53 -2.31 -15.38
N GLY A 331 11.62 -3.47 -14.71
CA GLY A 331 12.58 -3.73 -13.65
C GLY A 331 12.30 -2.94 -12.36
N LEU A 332 11.07 -2.46 -12.18
CA LEU A 332 10.69 -1.55 -11.09
C LEU A 332 9.79 -2.19 -10.02
N LEU A 333 9.31 -3.41 -10.18
CA LEU A 333 8.47 -4.04 -9.16
C LEU A 333 9.29 -4.27 -7.87
N GLY A 334 8.94 -3.54 -6.81
CA GLY A 334 9.67 -3.54 -5.53
C GLY A 334 8.83 -4.00 -4.35
N ASN A 335 7.57 -3.56 -4.26
CA ASN A 335 6.66 -3.86 -3.17
C ASN A 335 5.22 -3.91 -3.68
N ILE A 336 4.32 -4.49 -2.90
CA ILE A 336 2.88 -4.53 -3.20
C ILE A 336 2.12 -4.13 -1.94
N ASP A 337 1.23 -3.14 -2.08
CA ASP A 337 0.18 -2.89 -1.11
C ASP A 337 -1.03 -3.76 -1.47
N ALA A 338 -1.20 -4.78 -0.63
CA ALA A 338 -2.10 -5.90 -0.88
C ALA A 338 -3.52 -5.58 -0.42
N ASN A 339 -4.27 -5.00 -1.30
CA ASN A 339 -5.70 -4.76 -1.16
C ASN A 339 -6.42 -5.05 -2.48
N THR A 340 -7.68 -4.70 -2.56
CA THR A 340 -8.46 -4.72 -3.80
C THR A 340 -9.46 -3.58 -3.80
N GLY A 341 -9.88 -3.16 -4.98
CA GLY A 341 -10.91 -2.16 -5.20
C GLY A 341 -11.98 -2.66 -6.17
N ASP A 342 -13.09 -1.97 -6.18
CA ASP A 342 -14.17 -2.19 -7.12
C ASP A 342 -14.15 -1.06 -8.17
N PRO A 343 -13.93 -1.37 -9.47
CA PRO A 343 -13.86 -0.35 -10.52
C PRO A 343 -15.16 0.46 -10.68
N GLN A 344 -16.28 -0.02 -10.16
CA GLN A 344 -17.56 0.67 -10.21
C GLN A 344 -17.75 1.69 -9.08
N VAL A 345 -16.98 1.57 -8.00
CA VAL A 345 -17.11 2.45 -6.82
C VAL A 345 -16.44 3.79 -7.03
N GLY A 346 -15.29 3.85 -7.70
CA GLY A 346 -14.64 5.10 -8.10
C GLY A 346 -13.84 5.81 -6.99
N TRP A 347 -13.64 5.20 -5.83
CA TRP A 347 -12.76 5.67 -4.76
C TRP A 347 -11.94 4.54 -4.15
N ASP A 348 -10.98 4.91 -3.32
CA ASP A 348 -10.10 3.97 -2.65
C ASP A 348 -10.80 3.27 -1.49
N THR A 349 -11.16 2.02 -1.71
CA THR A 349 -11.89 1.23 -0.71
C THR A 349 -10.98 0.54 0.29
N ASP A 350 -9.70 0.35 -0.02
CA ASP A 350 -8.70 -0.36 0.80
C ASP A 350 -9.28 -1.66 1.39
N GLN A 351 -9.85 -2.49 0.54
CA GLN A 351 -10.44 -3.74 0.97
C GLN A 351 -9.37 -4.84 1.00
N PHE A 352 -9.39 -5.67 2.05
CA PHE A 352 -8.54 -6.86 2.05
C PHE A 352 -8.83 -7.74 0.84
N LEU A 353 -7.77 -8.22 0.19
CA LEU A 353 -7.86 -9.09 -0.98
C LEU A 353 -8.48 -10.45 -0.58
N THR A 354 -9.59 -10.80 -1.23
CA THR A 354 -10.33 -12.06 -0.97
C THR A 354 -10.63 -12.86 -2.24
N ASP A 355 -10.38 -12.29 -3.42
CA ASP A 355 -10.56 -12.97 -4.71
C ASP A 355 -9.35 -13.84 -5.04
N ILE A 356 -9.60 -15.15 -5.24
CA ILE A 356 -8.53 -16.12 -5.50
C ILE A 356 -7.96 -15.96 -6.91
N SER A 357 -8.78 -15.57 -7.89
CA SER A 357 -8.31 -15.36 -9.26
C SER A 357 -7.36 -14.17 -9.32
N GLU A 358 -7.73 -13.04 -8.71
CA GLU A 358 -6.87 -11.85 -8.59
C GLU A 358 -5.57 -12.20 -7.85
N ALA A 359 -5.65 -12.86 -6.69
CA ALA A 359 -4.49 -13.28 -5.92
C ALA A 359 -3.56 -14.21 -6.72
N THR A 360 -4.12 -15.09 -7.55
CA THR A 360 -3.33 -15.97 -8.42
C THR A 360 -2.57 -15.15 -9.49
N MET A 361 -3.22 -14.15 -10.10
CA MET A 361 -2.57 -13.26 -11.06
C MET A 361 -1.48 -12.39 -10.41
N VAL A 362 -1.74 -11.86 -9.21
CA VAL A 362 -0.75 -11.13 -8.40
C VAL A 362 0.48 -12.02 -8.14
N MET A 363 0.25 -13.23 -7.63
CA MET A 363 1.34 -14.16 -7.34
C MET A 363 2.09 -14.64 -8.59
N LEU A 364 1.43 -14.72 -9.74
CA LEU A 364 2.10 -15.03 -11.00
C LEU A 364 3.15 -13.96 -11.36
N SER A 365 2.81 -12.69 -11.21
CA SER A 365 3.76 -11.58 -11.43
C SER A 365 4.91 -11.61 -10.41
N VAL A 366 4.61 -11.88 -9.14
CA VAL A 366 5.62 -11.98 -8.07
C VAL A 366 6.59 -13.13 -8.33
N VAL A 367 6.09 -14.30 -8.72
CA VAL A 367 6.95 -15.47 -9.02
C VAL A 367 7.81 -15.19 -10.25
N ARG A 368 7.25 -14.59 -11.30
CA ARG A 368 8.00 -14.17 -12.50
C ARG A 368 9.06 -13.10 -12.19
N ASN A 369 8.84 -12.27 -11.18
CA ASN A 369 9.81 -11.28 -10.69
C ASN A 369 10.94 -11.94 -9.85
N GLY A 370 10.80 -13.19 -9.47
CA GLY A 370 11.71 -13.88 -8.56
C GLY A 370 11.46 -13.59 -7.08
N GLY A 371 10.35 -12.96 -6.73
CA GLY A 371 9.96 -12.48 -5.40
C GLY A 371 9.99 -10.96 -5.30
N LEU A 372 9.76 -10.42 -4.10
CA LEU A 372 9.72 -8.98 -3.83
C LEU A 372 10.89 -8.48 -2.96
N ALA A 373 11.62 -9.38 -2.28
CA ALA A 373 12.66 -8.97 -1.32
C ALA A 373 13.65 -7.95 -1.93
N PRO A 374 13.99 -6.85 -1.20
CA PRO A 374 13.67 -6.54 0.19
C PRO A 374 12.25 -6.00 0.43
N GLY A 375 11.41 -5.81 -0.59
CA GLY A 375 9.99 -5.51 -0.43
C GLY A 375 9.18 -6.74 0.01
N GLY A 376 7.86 -6.58 0.06
CA GLY A 376 6.93 -7.61 0.49
C GLY A 376 5.49 -7.25 0.16
N PHE A 377 4.56 -7.80 0.92
CA PHE A 377 3.14 -7.47 0.86
C PHE A 377 2.74 -6.71 2.12
N ASN A 378 2.49 -5.42 1.98
CA ASN A 378 1.87 -4.63 3.03
C ASN A 378 0.34 -4.69 2.89
N PHE A 379 -0.37 -4.90 3.99
CA PHE A 379 -1.83 -4.78 3.97
C PHE A 379 -2.25 -3.32 4.15
N ASP A 380 -2.14 -2.54 3.08
CA ASP A 380 -2.80 -1.24 3.00
C ASP A 380 -4.30 -1.47 2.81
N ALA A 381 -4.91 -2.00 3.86
CA ALA A 381 -6.28 -2.46 3.85
C ALA A 381 -6.94 -2.21 5.20
N LYS A 382 -8.18 -1.76 5.17
CA LYS A 382 -8.95 -1.40 6.37
C LYS A 382 -10.19 -2.27 6.53
N LEU A 383 -10.56 -2.51 7.78
CA LEU A 383 -11.86 -3.12 8.08
C LEU A 383 -13.00 -2.25 7.56
N ARG A 384 -14.05 -2.88 7.07
CA ARG A 384 -15.32 -2.18 6.79
C ARG A 384 -15.83 -1.51 8.06
N ARG A 385 -16.57 -0.40 7.93
CA ARG A 385 -17.06 0.35 9.09
C ARG A 385 -18.01 -0.43 9.99
N GLU A 386 -18.62 -1.50 9.46
CA GLU A 386 -19.52 -2.40 10.16
C GLU A 386 -18.81 -3.46 11.00
N SER A 387 -17.53 -3.71 10.76
CA SER A 387 -16.70 -4.67 11.51
C SER A 387 -16.03 -3.94 12.67
N THR A 388 -16.48 -4.20 13.90
CA THR A 388 -16.15 -3.37 15.07
C THR A 388 -15.44 -4.13 16.18
N ASP A 389 -15.33 -5.45 16.08
CA ASP A 389 -14.68 -6.28 17.09
C ASP A 389 -13.17 -6.39 16.84
N VAL A 390 -12.39 -6.51 17.90
CA VAL A 390 -10.93 -6.66 17.80
C VAL A 390 -10.52 -7.94 17.06
N GLU A 391 -11.34 -8.98 17.09
CA GLU A 391 -11.14 -10.22 16.34
C GLU A 391 -11.21 -9.99 14.83
N ASP A 392 -12.01 -9.03 14.35
CA ASP A 392 -12.14 -8.71 12.93
C ASP A 392 -10.81 -8.30 12.32
N LEU A 393 -9.93 -7.65 13.10
CA LEU A 393 -8.59 -7.29 12.63
C LEU A 393 -7.76 -8.53 12.29
N PHE A 394 -7.81 -9.56 13.14
CA PHE A 394 -7.11 -10.82 12.89
C PHE A 394 -7.73 -11.58 11.71
N ILE A 395 -9.06 -11.70 11.70
CA ILE A 395 -9.80 -12.43 10.64
C ILE A 395 -9.51 -11.82 9.27
N ALA A 396 -9.52 -10.49 9.15
CA ALA A 396 -9.23 -9.81 7.89
C ALA A 396 -7.80 -10.08 7.39
N HIS A 397 -6.80 -9.95 8.26
CA HIS A 397 -5.40 -10.25 7.91
C HIS A 397 -5.23 -11.74 7.57
N ILE A 398 -5.78 -12.65 8.35
CA ILE A 398 -5.75 -14.09 8.07
C ILE A 398 -6.37 -14.38 6.70
N SER A 399 -7.52 -13.77 6.40
CA SER A 399 -8.20 -13.95 5.11
C SER A 399 -7.33 -13.49 3.94
N GLY A 400 -6.74 -12.29 4.02
CA GLY A 400 -5.84 -11.78 2.99
C GLY A 400 -4.58 -12.64 2.81
N MET A 401 -3.96 -13.04 3.92
CA MET A 401 -2.78 -13.93 3.91
C MET A 401 -3.09 -15.30 3.32
N ASP A 402 -4.20 -15.90 3.69
CA ASP A 402 -4.65 -17.20 3.16
C ASP A 402 -5.01 -17.11 1.67
N THR A 403 -5.61 -16.00 1.22
CA THR A 403 -5.96 -15.77 -0.17
C THR A 403 -4.71 -15.72 -1.05
N LEU A 404 -3.70 -14.95 -0.66
CA LEU A 404 -2.42 -14.89 -1.38
C LEU A 404 -1.67 -16.23 -1.33
N ALA A 405 -1.72 -16.94 -0.20
CA ALA A 405 -1.11 -18.26 -0.07
C ALA A 405 -1.77 -19.31 -1.00
N ARG A 406 -3.09 -19.22 -1.23
CA ARG A 406 -3.77 -20.01 -2.27
C ARG A 406 -3.31 -19.61 -3.67
N GLY A 407 -3.22 -18.31 -3.93
CA GLY A 407 -2.70 -17.79 -5.20
C GLY A 407 -1.31 -18.35 -5.53
N LEU A 408 -0.40 -18.40 -4.56
CA LEU A 408 0.93 -19.01 -4.76
C LEU A 408 0.88 -20.49 -5.13
N ARG A 409 0.01 -21.28 -4.46
CA ARG A 409 -0.15 -22.69 -4.79
C ARG A 409 -0.74 -22.90 -6.18
N ASN A 410 -1.68 -22.05 -6.59
CA ASN A 410 -2.24 -22.10 -7.93
C ASN A 410 -1.20 -21.78 -9.00
N VAL A 411 -0.34 -20.78 -8.74
CA VAL A 411 0.79 -20.45 -9.62
C VAL A 411 1.78 -21.62 -9.71
N ALA A 412 2.07 -22.30 -8.60
CA ALA A 412 2.92 -23.49 -8.63
C ALA A 412 2.35 -24.57 -9.56
N LYS A 413 1.04 -24.88 -9.44
CA LYS A 413 0.37 -25.83 -10.35
C LYS A 413 0.46 -25.39 -11.82
N LEU A 414 0.23 -24.09 -12.13
CA LEU A 414 0.32 -23.56 -13.49
C LEU A 414 1.72 -23.70 -14.08
N ILE A 415 2.74 -23.50 -13.26
CA ILE A 415 4.15 -23.62 -13.67
C ILE A 415 4.52 -25.10 -13.87
N GLU A 416 4.12 -25.97 -12.96
CA GLU A 416 4.37 -27.43 -13.03
C GLU A 416 3.67 -28.07 -14.22
N ASP A 417 2.42 -27.66 -14.50
CA ASP A 417 1.67 -28.10 -15.69
C ASP A 417 2.31 -27.62 -16.99
N GLY A 418 2.85 -26.42 -17.03
CA GLY A 418 3.56 -25.85 -18.17
C GLY A 418 2.69 -25.43 -19.35
N SER A 419 1.40 -25.73 -19.35
CA SER A 419 0.49 -25.51 -20.50
C SER A 419 0.40 -24.05 -20.93
N LEU A 420 0.35 -23.08 -19.96
CA LEU A 420 0.36 -21.65 -20.29
C LEU A 420 1.69 -21.21 -20.92
N THR A 421 2.80 -21.69 -20.40
CA THR A 421 4.14 -21.42 -20.96
C THR A 421 4.25 -21.94 -22.38
N ASP A 422 3.74 -23.14 -22.62
CA ASP A 422 3.71 -23.74 -23.95
C ASP A 422 2.81 -22.98 -24.93
N LEU A 423 1.66 -22.46 -24.48
CA LEU A 423 0.82 -21.59 -25.31
C LEU A 423 1.54 -20.34 -25.75
N VAL A 424 2.21 -19.66 -24.80
CA VAL A 424 2.99 -18.44 -25.10
C VAL A 424 4.12 -18.78 -26.08
N ARG A 425 4.90 -19.84 -25.84
CA ARG A 425 5.97 -20.27 -26.71
C ARG A 425 5.49 -20.55 -28.14
N LYS A 426 4.38 -21.31 -28.28
CA LYS A 426 3.77 -21.63 -29.58
C LYS A 426 3.24 -20.38 -30.30
N ARG A 427 2.70 -19.41 -29.53
CA ARG A 427 2.16 -18.16 -30.10
C ARG A 427 3.23 -17.35 -30.82
N TYR A 428 4.44 -17.31 -30.30
CA TYR A 428 5.53 -16.49 -30.81
C TYR A 428 6.60 -17.28 -31.58
N GLN A 429 6.41 -18.58 -31.81
CA GLN A 429 7.42 -19.46 -32.43
C GLN A 429 7.87 -19.04 -33.84
N SER A 430 7.09 -18.21 -34.54
CA SER A 430 7.49 -17.67 -35.85
C SER A 430 8.70 -16.73 -35.74
N PHE A 431 8.95 -16.14 -34.57
CA PHE A 431 10.12 -15.32 -34.30
C PHE A 431 11.38 -16.15 -34.01
N ASP A 432 11.28 -17.45 -33.81
CA ASP A 432 12.43 -18.36 -33.66
C ASP A 432 13.08 -18.68 -35.02
N THR A 433 12.50 -18.18 -36.15
CA THR A 433 13.07 -18.29 -37.49
C THR A 433 14.21 -17.27 -37.72
N GLU A 434 15.01 -17.47 -38.79
CA GLU A 434 16.13 -16.55 -39.13
C GLU A 434 15.68 -15.09 -39.20
N ILE A 435 14.56 -14.81 -39.89
CA ILE A 435 14.06 -13.44 -40.02
C ILE A 435 13.49 -12.91 -38.71
N GLY A 436 12.80 -13.73 -37.94
CA GLY A 436 12.29 -13.37 -36.62
C GLY A 436 13.42 -12.99 -35.67
N THR A 437 14.48 -13.80 -35.63
CA THR A 437 15.71 -13.50 -34.84
C THR A 437 16.39 -12.19 -35.28
N LYS A 438 16.40 -11.88 -36.60
CA LYS A 438 16.93 -10.61 -37.09
C LYS A 438 16.09 -9.41 -36.65
N ILE A 439 14.75 -9.56 -36.64
CA ILE A 439 13.82 -8.52 -36.14
C ILE A 439 14.10 -8.24 -34.66
N GLU A 440 14.12 -9.27 -33.82
CA GLU A 440 14.35 -9.13 -32.38
C GLU A 440 15.74 -8.58 -32.04
N ALA A 441 16.74 -8.88 -32.88
CA ALA A 441 18.09 -8.33 -32.76
C ALA A 441 18.25 -6.90 -33.32
N GLY A 442 17.17 -6.28 -33.85
CA GLY A 442 17.24 -4.94 -34.49
C GLY A 442 18.10 -4.91 -35.77
N LYS A 443 18.22 -6.05 -36.47
CA LYS A 443 19.04 -6.22 -37.69
C LYS A 443 18.19 -6.34 -38.96
N ALA A 444 16.89 -6.18 -38.87
CA ALA A 444 15.98 -6.19 -40.01
C ALA A 444 15.53 -4.76 -40.31
N ASP A 445 15.82 -4.26 -41.50
CA ASP A 445 15.30 -2.99 -42.01
C ASP A 445 14.00 -3.17 -42.81
N PHE A 446 13.36 -2.09 -43.19
CA PHE A 446 12.09 -2.13 -43.93
C PHE A 446 12.23 -2.74 -45.34
N GLU A 447 13.34 -2.51 -46.01
CA GLU A 447 13.62 -3.04 -47.36
C GLU A 447 13.75 -4.58 -47.32
N MET A 448 14.42 -5.12 -46.27
CA MET A 448 14.50 -6.56 -46.05
C MET A 448 13.14 -7.15 -45.76
N LEU A 449 12.33 -6.49 -44.90
CA LEU A 449 11.00 -6.96 -44.52
C LEU A 449 10.01 -6.89 -45.68
N GLU A 450 10.05 -5.82 -46.50
CA GLU A 450 9.25 -5.68 -47.73
C GLU A 450 9.55 -6.83 -48.70
N LYS A 451 10.83 -7.11 -48.96
CA LYS A 451 11.24 -8.23 -49.80
C LYS A 451 10.68 -9.56 -49.31
N LYS A 452 10.73 -9.78 -48.00
CA LYS A 452 10.16 -11.00 -47.38
C LYS A 452 8.64 -11.06 -47.47
N ALA A 453 7.96 -9.93 -47.29
CA ALA A 453 6.51 -9.86 -47.45
C ALA A 453 6.08 -10.16 -48.90
N MET A 454 6.79 -9.66 -49.90
CA MET A 454 6.56 -9.96 -51.31
C MET A 454 6.82 -11.46 -51.64
N GLU A 455 7.86 -12.05 -51.01
CA GLU A 455 8.19 -13.47 -51.15
C GLU A 455 7.12 -14.39 -50.57
N TRP A 456 6.59 -14.04 -49.38
CA TRP A 456 5.62 -14.89 -48.66
C TRP A 456 4.16 -14.68 -49.10
N GLY A 457 3.82 -13.52 -49.66
CA GLY A 457 2.45 -13.13 -49.96
C GLY A 457 1.62 -12.86 -48.70
N GLU A 458 0.31 -13.11 -48.78
CA GLU A 458 -0.60 -12.86 -47.65
C GLU A 458 -0.30 -13.77 -46.45
N PRO A 459 0.00 -13.23 -45.27
CA PRO A 459 0.38 -14.02 -44.12
C PRO A 459 -0.83 -14.74 -43.51
N ARG A 460 -0.63 -16.00 -43.16
CA ARG A 460 -1.60 -16.75 -42.38
C ARG A 460 -1.44 -16.52 -40.91
N VAL A 461 -2.47 -15.96 -40.25
CA VAL A 461 -2.48 -15.69 -38.79
C VAL A 461 -3.10 -16.90 -38.06
N PRO A 462 -2.35 -17.60 -37.21
CA PRO A 462 -2.90 -18.68 -36.39
C PRO A 462 -3.78 -18.15 -35.27
N SER A 463 -4.65 -18.98 -34.71
CA SER A 463 -5.49 -18.64 -33.57
C SER A 463 -4.65 -18.32 -32.33
N ALA A 464 -4.99 -17.24 -31.63
CA ALA A 464 -4.35 -16.83 -30.38
C ALA A 464 -4.67 -17.71 -29.16
N LYS A 465 -5.70 -18.57 -29.26
CA LYS A 465 -6.12 -19.52 -28.21
C LYS A 465 -6.43 -18.84 -26.85
N GLN A 466 -7.05 -17.67 -26.88
CA GLN A 466 -7.35 -16.90 -25.67
C GLN A 466 -8.22 -17.70 -24.69
N GLU A 467 -9.36 -18.23 -25.15
CA GLU A 467 -10.31 -18.98 -24.31
C GLU A 467 -9.66 -20.24 -23.72
N LEU A 468 -8.72 -20.85 -24.45
CA LEU A 468 -7.95 -21.98 -23.92
C LEU A 468 -7.00 -21.54 -22.79
N ALA A 469 -6.35 -20.39 -22.94
CA ALA A 469 -5.48 -19.86 -21.88
C ALA A 469 -6.27 -19.54 -20.60
N GLU A 470 -7.46 -18.94 -20.74
CA GLU A 470 -8.37 -18.66 -19.63
C GLU A 470 -8.87 -19.96 -18.97
N MET A 471 -9.23 -20.97 -19.76
CA MET A 471 -9.64 -22.28 -19.25
C MET A 471 -8.53 -22.97 -18.46
N ILE A 472 -7.29 -22.94 -18.95
CA ILE A 472 -6.11 -23.49 -18.25
C ILE A 472 -5.91 -22.74 -16.92
N PHE A 473 -5.96 -21.41 -16.93
CA PHE A 473 -5.83 -20.61 -15.71
C PHE A 473 -6.91 -20.96 -14.69
N GLN A 474 -8.18 -21.04 -15.12
CA GLN A 474 -9.30 -21.38 -14.24
C GLN A 474 -9.18 -22.80 -13.65
N SER A 475 -8.60 -23.75 -14.39
CA SER A 475 -8.42 -25.12 -13.88
C SER A 475 -7.44 -25.23 -12.71
N ALA A 476 -6.63 -24.21 -12.48
CA ALA A 476 -5.67 -24.17 -11.36
C ALA A 476 -6.26 -23.53 -10.09
N LEU A 477 -7.36 -22.75 -10.21
CA LEU A 477 -8.02 -22.09 -9.09
C LEU A 477 -8.73 -23.09 -8.17
#